data_b822c9e218430184acdb517ec78ca5e6
#
_entry.id   b822c9e218430184acdb517ec78ca5e6
#
_cell.length_a   1.000
_cell.length_b   1.000
_cell.length_c   1.000
_cell.angle_alpha   90.00
_cell.angle_beta   90.00
_cell.angle_gamma   90.00
#
_symmetry.space_group_name_H-M   'P 1'
#
loop_
_entity.id
_entity.type
_entity.pdbx_description
1 polymer ?
#
loop_
_entity_poly.entity_id
_entity_poly.type
_entity_poly.pdbx_seq_one_letter_code
_entity_poly.pdbx_strand_id
1 'polypeptide(L)'
;MLITHGMYYICRNIFFCMKQMRKASRQKSAEWASEVFDKAPYVTVSMTRHDGTPYGLPLSLVRKGDDIFYFHCADDGEKMDCIKNNPIVSLSAVSRCTPVFEEDKNNFTEYFHSAIALGKAEIVMDDEEKIEALRLLCQRFLPKYMEHFEEAVKRSLARTAVVRISLIEPPVGKCKP
;
A
#
# COMPACT_ATOMS: atom_id res chain seq x y z
N MET A 1 -1.94 54.10 10.72
CA MET A 1 -0.88 53.09 10.82
C MET A 1 -1.55 51.75 10.72
N LEU A 2 -1.69 51.27 9.47
CA LEU A 2 -2.42 50.03 9.11
C LEU A 2 -1.39 48.89 9.07
N ILE A 3 -1.58 47.90 9.97
CA ILE A 3 -0.77 46.69 9.96
C ILE A 3 -1.56 45.66 9.14
N THR A 4 -1.10 45.42 7.91
CA THR A 4 -1.55 44.37 7.02
C THR A 4 -1.08 43.03 7.54
N HIS A 5 -2.03 42.16 7.98
CA HIS A 5 -1.75 40.76 8.25
C HIS A 5 -1.55 40.03 6.93
N GLY A 6 -0.30 39.85 6.56
CA GLY A 6 0.10 38.94 5.50
C GLY A 6 -0.19 37.50 5.91
N MET A 7 -1.14 36.89 5.23
CA MET A 7 -1.46 35.48 5.36
C MET A 7 -0.35 34.66 4.70
N TYR A 8 0.63 34.20 5.49
CA TYR A 8 1.68 33.29 5.02
C TYR A 8 1.04 31.90 4.83
N TYR A 9 0.71 31.57 3.58
CA TYR A 9 0.58 30.18 3.19
C TYR A 9 1.97 29.53 3.23
N ILE A 10 2.29 28.92 4.37
CA ILE A 10 3.43 28.02 4.46
C ILE A 10 3.03 26.74 3.74
N CYS A 11 3.39 26.65 2.45
CA CYS A 11 3.49 25.37 1.75
C CYS A 11 4.57 24.57 2.50
N ARG A 12 4.18 23.78 3.49
CA ARG A 12 5.06 22.77 4.09
C ARG A 12 5.30 21.71 3.01
N ASN A 13 6.38 21.86 2.26
CA ASN A 13 7.02 20.73 1.59
C ASN A 13 7.49 19.78 2.70
N ILE A 14 6.60 18.89 3.11
CA ILE A 14 6.96 17.79 4.00
C ILE A 14 7.75 16.83 3.10
N PHE A 15 9.07 16.95 3.12
CA PHE A 15 9.96 15.91 2.62
C PHE A 15 9.78 14.71 3.55
N PHE A 16 8.90 13.78 3.18
CA PHE A 16 8.87 12.48 3.79
C PHE A 16 10.13 11.74 3.34
N CYS A 17 11.11 11.66 4.22
CA CYS A 17 12.27 10.81 3.99
C CYS A 17 12.24 9.71 5.05
N MET A 18 12.07 8.46 4.64
CA MET A 18 12.17 7.35 5.57
C MET A 18 13.55 7.34 6.23
N LYS A 19 13.56 7.25 7.57
CA LYS A 19 14.82 7.19 8.32
C LYS A 19 15.63 5.98 7.86
N GLN A 20 16.94 6.18 7.71
CA GLN A 20 17.88 5.10 7.36
C GLN A 20 17.68 3.87 8.26
N MET A 21 17.66 2.70 7.65
CA MET A 21 17.46 1.44 8.35
C MET A 21 18.62 1.16 9.32
N ARG A 22 18.31 0.87 10.59
CA ARG A 22 19.31 0.60 11.63
C ARG A 22 20.29 -0.54 11.26
N LYS A 23 19.81 -1.59 10.58
CA LYS A 23 20.63 -2.68 10.04
C LYS A 23 20.72 -2.52 8.52
N ALA A 24 21.60 -1.63 8.06
CA ALA A 24 21.78 -1.34 6.64
C ALA A 24 22.10 -2.58 5.79
N SER A 25 22.82 -3.56 6.35
CA SER A 25 23.12 -4.84 5.67
C SER A 25 21.89 -5.68 5.31
N ARG A 26 20.74 -5.39 5.88
CA ARG A 26 19.47 -6.06 5.58
C ARG A 26 18.61 -5.29 4.60
N GLN A 27 18.98 -4.07 4.27
CA GLN A 27 18.25 -3.26 3.32
C GLN A 27 18.39 -3.82 1.92
N LYS A 28 17.30 -3.79 1.15
CA LYS A 28 17.21 -4.22 -0.23
C LYS A 28 16.74 -3.06 -1.10
N SER A 29 16.96 -3.18 -2.41
CA SER A 29 16.56 -2.16 -3.39
C SER A 29 15.03 -1.99 -3.47
N ALA A 30 14.59 -0.94 -4.13
CA ALA A 30 13.17 -0.67 -4.37
C ALA A 30 12.52 -1.76 -5.25
N GLU A 31 13.22 -2.23 -6.27
CA GLU A 31 12.76 -3.31 -7.15
C GLU A 31 12.52 -4.60 -6.35
N TRP A 32 13.47 -4.96 -5.47
CA TRP A 32 13.30 -6.12 -4.59
C TRP A 32 12.14 -5.94 -3.61
N ALA A 33 11.93 -4.73 -3.08
CA ALA A 33 10.80 -4.41 -2.22
C ALA A 33 9.46 -4.55 -2.97
N SER A 34 9.41 -4.09 -4.23
CA SER A 34 8.26 -4.26 -5.10
C SER A 34 7.91 -5.74 -5.34
N GLU A 35 8.92 -6.61 -5.53
CA GLU A 35 8.70 -8.06 -5.61
C GLU A 35 8.12 -8.66 -4.33
N VAL A 36 8.47 -8.12 -3.15
CA VAL A 36 7.85 -8.57 -1.88
C VAL A 36 6.38 -8.26 -1.88
N PHE A 37 5.96 -7.05 -2.31
CA PHE A 37 4.55 -6.69 -2.46
C PHE A 37 3.83 -7.59 -3.46
N ASP A 38 4.49 -7.92 -4.59
CA ASP A 38 3.90 -8.79 -5.61
C ASP A 38 3.74 -10.25 -5.14
N LYS A 39 4.61 -10.73 -4.26
CA LYS A 39 4.58 -12.10 -3.72
C LYS A 39 3.74 -12.25 -2.45
N ALA A 40 3.47 -11.16 -1.74
CA ALA A 40 2.68 -11.20 -0.51
C ALA A 40 1.21 -11.52 -0.82
N PRO A 41 0.58 -12.41 -0.03
CA PRO A 41 -0.84 -12.77 -0.24
C PRO A 41 -1.78 -11.60 0.07
N TYR A 42 -1.38 -10.70 0.95
CA TYR A 42 -2.05 -9.46 1.30
C TYR A 42 -1.04 -8.42 1.77
N VAL A 43 -1.45 -7.17 1.78
CA VAL A 43 -0.67 -6.03 2.26
C VAL A 43 -1.46 -5.34 3.37
N THR A 44 -0.82 -5.07 4.50
CA THR A 44 -1.43 -4.23 5.53
C THR A 44 -1.36 -2.77 5.08
N VAL A 45 -2.53 -2.15 4.93
CA VAL A 45 -2.68 -0.72 4.66
C VAL A 45 -3.01 -0.04 5.97
N SER A 46 -2.11 0.81 6.45
CA SER A 46 -2.26 1.57 7.68
C SER A 46 -2.64 3.00 7.36
N MET A 47 -3.70 3.47 8.01
CA MET A 47 -4.34 4.78 7.84
C MET A 47 -4.48 5.47 9.18
N THR A 48 -4.93 6.71 9.17
CA THR A 48 -5.19 7.50 10.38
C THR A 48 -6.66 7.86 10.42
N ARG A 49 -7.33 7.58 11.53
CA ARG A 49 -8.69 8.02 11.80
C ARG A 49 -8.78 9.54 12.00
N HIS A 50 -9.98 10.07 11.98
CA HIS A 50 -10.22 11.51 12.20
C HIS A 50 -9.69 12.00 13.57
N ASP A 51 -9.73 11.15 14.59
CA ASP A 51 -9.22 11.45 15.94
C ASP A 51 -7.70 11.26 16.09
N GLY A 52 -7.00 10.93 14.98
CA GLY A 52 -5.56 10.69 14.97
C GLY A 52 -5.15 9.26 15.34
N THR A 53 -6.07 8.40 15.74
CA THR A 53 -5.73 7.01 16.07
C THR A 53 -5.38 6.19 14.82
N PRO A 54 -4.44 5.23 14.93
CA PRO A 54 -4.08 4.39 13.79
C PRO A 54 -5.19 3.38 13.46
N TYR A 55 -5.37 3.14 12.18
CA TYR A 55 -6.27 2.11 11.65
C TYR A 55 -5.56 1.33 10.55
N GLY A 56 -5.44 0.03 10.69
CA GLY A 56 -4.76 -0.83 9.73
C GLY A 56 -5.50 -2.12 9.48
N LEU A 57 -5.53 -2.56 8.22
CA LEU A 57 -6.16 -3.82 7.83
C LEU A 57 -5.42 -4.47 6.65
N PRO A 58 -5.44 -5.82 6.56
CA PRO A 58 -4.92 -6.54 5.41
C PRO A 58 -5.86 -6.39 4.21
N LEU A 59 -5.30 -6.07 3.05
CA LEU A 59 -6.01 -5.92 1.79
C LEU A 59 -5.28 -6.66 0.67
N SER A 60 -6.04 -7.17 -0.30
CA SER A 60 -5.48 -7.66 -1.55
C SER A 60 -5.16 -6.47 -2.45
N LEU A 61 -3.89 -6.21 -2.66
CA LEU A 61 -3.39 -5.16 -3.53
C LEU A 61 -2.84 -5.74 -4.83
N VAL A 62 -2.93 -4.97 -5.91
CA VAL A 62 -2.18 -5.23 -7.15
C VAL A 62 -1.35 -4.00 -7.49
N ARG A 63 -0.14 -4.22 -8.00
CA ARG A 63 0.75 -3.16 -8.48
C ARG A 63 0.58 -2.96 -9.98
N LYS A 64 0.63 -1.69 -10.42
CA LYS A 64 0.72 -1.28 -11.81
C LYS A 64 1.95 -0.38 -11.99
N GLY A 65 2.89 -0.80 -12.83
CA GLY A 65 4.17 -0.10 -12.97
C GLY A 65 5.00 -0.15 -11.68
N ASP A 66 5.76 0.90 -11.41
CA ASP A 66 6.72 0.91 -10.31
C ASP A 66 6.18 1.55 -9.03
N ASP A 67 5.18 2.43 -9.13
CA ASP A 67 4.76 3.35 -8.08
C ASP A 67 3.25 3.38 -7.79
N ILE A 68 2.44 2.57 -8.46
CA ILE A 68 0.99 2.56 -8.29
C ILE A 68 0.51 1.21 -7.74
N PHE A 69 -0.34 1.27 -6.72
CA PHE A 69 -1.08 0.12 -6.20
C PHE A 69 -2.57 0.36 -6.25
N TYR A 70 -3.35 -0.70 -6.46
CA TYR A 70 -4.82 -0.68 -6.41
C TYR A 70 -5.35 -1.71 -5.43
N PHE A 71 -6.45 -1.37 -4.78
CA PHE A 71 -7.34 -2.31 -4.13
C PHE A 71 -8.81 -1.92 -4.38
N HIS A 72 -9.72 -2.86 -4.17
CA HIS A 72 -11.16 -2.58 -4.25
C HIS A 72 -11.83 -2.79 -2.90
N CYS A 73 -12.96 -2.12 -2.70
CA CYS A 73 -13.78 -2.25 -1.49
C CYS A 73 -15.22 -1.78 -1.74
N ALA A 74 -16.04 -1.79 -0.69
CA ALA A 74 -17.30 -1.05 -0.68
C ALA A 74 -17.02 0.46 -0.75
N ASP A 75 -18.00 1.22 -1.20
CA ASP A 75 -17.93 2.68 -1.39
C ASP A 75 -18.11 3.48 -0.10
N ASP A 76 -18.40 2.80 1.02
CA ASP A 76 -18.58 3.37 2.36
C ASP A 76 -17.74 2.64 3.41
N GLY A 77 -17.80 3.14 4.65
CA GLY A 77 -17.19 2.57 5.83
C GLY A 77 -15.88 3.23 6.25
N GLU A 78 -15.40 2.86 7.44
CA GLU A 78 -14.30 3.52 8.15
C GLU A 78 -13.02 3.70 7.32
N LYS A 79 -12.69 2.74 6.49
CA LYS A 79 -11.55 2.83 5.58
C LYS A 79 -11.67 4.00 4.61
N MET A 80 -12.86 4.19 4.03
CA MET A 80 -13.14 5.29 3.12
C MET A 80 -13.12 6.64 3.85
N ASP A 81 -13.62 6.68 5.07
CA ASP A 81 -13.59 7.88 5.91
C ASP A 81 -12.15 8.26 6.28
N CYS A 82 -11.31 7.29 6.62
CA CYS A 82 -9.87 7.51 6.86
C CYS A 82 -9.19 8.13 5.63
N ILE A 83 -9.40 7.56 4.43
CA ILE A 83 -8.77 8.04 3.18
C ILE A 83 -9.24 9.45 2.83
N LYS A 84 -10.54 9.74 2.98
CA LYS A 84 -11.10 11.08 2.73
C LYS A 84 -10.55 12.13 3.70
N ASN A 85 -10.33 11.74 4.96
CA ASN A 85 -9.81 12.63 6.00
C ASN A 85 -8.29 12.84 5.88
N ASN A 86 -7.52 11.77 5.67
CA ASN A 86 -6.07 11.80 5.48
C ASN A 86 -5.66 10.76 4.43
N PRO A 87 -5.31 11.19 3.22
CA PRO A 87 -4.97 10.27 2.14
C PRO A 87 -3.59 9.59 2.29
N ILE A 88 -2.77 9.99 3.27
CA ILE A 88 -1.45 9.41 3.46
C ILE A 88 -1.59 8.04 4.15
N VAL A 89 -1.04 7.01 3.49
CA VAL A 89 -1.12 5.63 3.95
C VAL A 89 0.25 4.97 3.97
N SER A 90 0.45 4.04 4.91
CA SER A 90 1.63 3.18 4.94
C SER A 90 1.24 1.76 4.53
N LEU A 91 2.03 1.19 3.62
CA LEU A 91 1.91 -0.18 3.16
C LEU A 91 2.96 -1.05 3.85
N SER A 92 2.59 -2.22 4.33
CA SER A 92 3.50 -3.20 4.90
C SER A 92 3.17 -4.60 4.40
N ALA A 93 4.17 -5.30 3.88
CA ALA A 93 4.03 -6.64 3.34
C ALA A 93 5.13 -7.58 3.85
N VAL A 94 4.78 -8.86 4.00
CA VAL A 94 5.70 -9.96 4.27
C VAL A 94 5.42 -11.07 3.26
N SER A 95 6.42 -11.41 2.45
CA SER A 95 6.30 -12.50 1.46
C SER A 95 6.95 -13.80 1.92
N ARG A 96 7.80 -13.73 2.94
CA ARG A 96 8.41 -14.90 3.60
C ARG A 96 8.61 -14.62 5.08
N CYS A 97 8.31 -15.63 5.91
CA CYS A 97 8.53 -15.61 7.34
C CYS A 97 8.79 -17.06 7.77
N THR A 98 10.00 -17.36 8.29
CA THR A 98 10.40 -18.71 8.68
C THR A 98 11.16 -18.64 10.02
N PRO A 99 10.52 -18.99 11.13
CA PRO A 99 11.20 -19.15 12.42
C PRO A 99 12.29 -20.24 12.33
N VAL A 100 13.46 -19.98 12.89
CA VAL A 100 14.62 -20.88 12.84
C VAL A 100 15.36 -20.86 14.16
N PHE A 101 15.83 -22.04 14.59
CA PHE A 101 16.84 -22.17 15.62
C PHE A 101 18.19 -22.49 14.95
N GLU A 102 19.15 -21.56 15.06
CA GLU A 102 20.51 -21.72 14.55
C GLU A 102 21.33 -22.46 15.63
N GLU A 103 21.49 -23.79 15.51
CA GLU A 103 22.14 -24.66 16.54
C GLU A 103 23.59 -24.25 16.80
N ASP A 104 24.36 -23.95 15.74
CA ASP A 104 25.74 -23.50 15.79
C ASP A 104 25.96 -22.22 16.59
N LYS A 105 24.94 -21.39 16.73
CA LYS A 105 24.98 -20.11 17.44
C LYS A 105 24.12 -20.07 18.69
N ASN A 106 23.45 -21.20 19.00
CA ASN A 106 22.45 -21.26 20.07
C ASN A 106 21.47 -20.07 20.02
N ASN A 107 20.92 -19.79 18.84
CA ASN A 107 20.20 -18.56 18.58
C ASN A 107 18.81 -18.81 17.97
N PHE A 108 17.77 -18.30 18.64
CA PHE A 108 16.42 -18.24 18.08
C PHE A 108 16.30 -17.02 17.17
N THR A 109 15.86 -17.24 15.94
CA THR A 109 15.77 -16.19 14.95
C THR A 109 14.64 -16.44 13.94
N GLU A 110 14.51 -15.54 12.99
CA GLU A 110 13.53 -15.61 11.90
C GLU A 110 14.18 -15.17 10.61
N TYR A 111 14.00 -15.94 9.54
CA TYR A 111 14.33 -15.53 8.18
C TYR A 111 13.10 -14.94 7.53
N PHE A 112 13.23 -13.77 6.94
CA PHE A 112 12.07 -13.06 6.42
C PHE A 112 12.40 -12.17 5.21
N HIS A 113 11.37 -11.94 4.41
CA HIS A 113 11.32 -10.93 3.37
C HIS A 113 10.16 -9.99 3.68
N SER A 114 10.44 -8.74 3.91
CA SER A 114 9.43 -7.71 4.19
C SER A 114 9.70 -6.43 3.40
N ALA A 115 8.66 -5.69 3.12
CA ALA A 115 8.72 -4.38 2.48
C ALA A 115 7.75 -3.41 3.13
N ILE A 116 8.13 -2.14 3.14
CA ILE A 116 7.28 -1.01 3.53
C ILE A 116 7.30 0.04 2.43
N ALA A 117 6.20 0.77 2.28
CA ALA A 117 6.09 1.90 1.39
C ALA A 117 5.17 2.97 1.99
N LEU A 118 5.36 4.21 1.57
CA LEU A 118 4.49 5.33 1.89
C LEU A 118 3.81 5.80 0.62
N GLY A 119 2.50 6.01 0.67
CA GLY A 119 1.73 6.40 -0.51
C GLY A 119 0.60 7.36 -0.19
N LYS A 120 0.06 7.96 -1.25
CA LYS A 120 -1.15 8.76 -1.23
C LYS A 120 -2.29 7.96 -1.85
N ALA A 121 -3.33 7.71 -1.07
CA ALA A 121 -4.54 7.00 -1.49
C ALA A 121 -5.56 7.96 -2.08
N GLU A 122 -6.16 7.61 -3.22
CA GLU A 122 -7.19 8.40 -3.91
C GLU A 122 -8.29 7.46 -4.42
N ILE A 123 -9.54 7.87 -4.27
CA ILE A 123 -10.68 7.12 -4.79
C ILE A 123 -10.73 7.34 -6.30
N VAL A 124 -10.71 6.25 -7.06
CA VAL A 124 -10.78 6.29 -8.52
C VAL A 124 -12.23 6.57 -8.94
N MET A 125 -12.42 7.66 -9.67
CA MET A 125 -13.74 8.10 -10.16
C MET A 125 -13.97 7.69 -11.61
N ASP A 126 -12.91 7.48 -12.37
CA ASP A 126 -12.97 7.08 -13.78
C ASP A 126 -13.28 5.58 -13.91
N ASP A 127 -14.31 5.25 -14.66
CA ASP A 127 -14.78 3.86 -14.81
C ASP A 127 -13.82 3.01 -15.63
N GLU A 128 -13.07 3.57 -16.57
CA GLU A 128 -12.08 2.83 -17.36
C GLU A 128 -10.90 2.42 -16.46
N GLU A 129 -10.40 3.34 -15.64
CA GLU A 129 -9.36 3.05 -14.64
C GLU A 129 -9.84 2.04 -13.60
N LYS A 130 -11.11 2.14 -13.13
CA LYS A 130 -11.71 1.16 -12.22
C LYS A 130 -11.72 -0.24 -12.83
N ILE A 131 -12.16 -0.36 -14.07
CA ILE A 131 -12.22 -1.65 -14.78
C ILE A 131 -10.82 -2.23 -14.96
N GLU A 132 -9.84 -1.40 -15.34
CA GLU A 132 -8.45 -1.83 -15.48
C GLU A 132 -7.89 -2.35 -14.15
N ALA A 133 -8.06 -1.61 -13.06
CA ALA A 133 -7.59 -2.00 -11.73
C ALA A 133 -8.25 -3.31 -11.25
N LEU A 134 -9.55 -3.47 -11.45
CA LEU A 134 -10.29 -4.70 -11.14
C LEU A 134 -9.78 -5.88 -11.99
N ARG A 135 -9.45 -5.65 -13.26
CA ARG A 135 -8.86 -6.66 -14.14
C ARG A 135 -7.50 -7.13 -13.62
N LEU A 136 -6.63 -6.19 -13.26
CA LEU A 136 -5.31 -6.51 -12.68
C LEU A 136 -5.45 -7.31 -11.38
N LEU A 137 -6.39 -6.95 -10.51
CA LEU A 137 -6.69 -7.70 -9.28
C LEU A 137 -7.16 -9.13 -9.57
N CYS A 138 -8.11 -9.30 -10.50
CA CYS A 138 -8.60 -10.61 -10.88
C CYS A 138 -7.52 -11.46 -11.56
N GLN A 139 -6.71 -10.87 -12.43
CA GLN A 139 -5.57 -11.56 -13.06
C GLN A 139 -4.55 -12.05 -12.02
N ARG A 140 -4.28 -11.25 -10.99
CA ARG A 140 -3.33 -11.62 -9.94
C ARG A 140 -3.86 -12.73 -9.04
N PHE A 141 -5.10 -12.63 -8.56
CA PHE A 141 -5.62 -13.50 -7.51
C PHE A 141 -6.48 -14.66 -8.03
N LEU A 142 -7.09 -14.49 -9.20
CA LEU A 142 -8.04 -15.45 -9.79
C LEU A 142 -7.83 -15.65 -11.30
N PRO A 143 -6.57 -15.89 -11.76
CA PRO A 143 -6.25 -15.92 -13.21
C PRO A 143 -7.04 -16.99 -13.99
N LYS A 144 -7.48 -18.06 -13.34
CA LYS A 144 -8.22 -19.16 -13.97
C LYS A 144 -9.67 -18.83 -14.30
N TYR A 145 -10.19 -17.69 -13.82
CA TYR A 145 -11.60 -17.32 -13.95
C TYR A 145 -11.81 -16.04 -14.75
N MET A 146 -10.82 -15.65 -15.55
CA MET A 146 -10.85 -14.39 -16.32
C MET A 146 -11.92 -14.36 -17.40
N GLU A 147 -12.40 -15.53 -17.87
CA GLU A 147 -13.54 -15.61 -18.79
C GLU A 147 -14.83 -15.04 -18.21
N HIS A 148 -14.96 -14.98 -16.89
CA HIS A 148 -16.15 -14.44 -16.19
C HIS A 148 -16.03 -12.95 -15.87
N PHE A 149 -14.88 -12.32 -16.17
CA PHE A 149 -14.55 -10.96 -15.69
C PHE A 149 -15.54 -9.91 -16.18
N GLU A 150 -15.86 -9.89 -17.49
CA GLU A 150 -16.69 -8.85 -18.09
C GLU A 150 -18.12 -8.85 -17.51
N GLU A 151 -18.71 -10.01 -17.31
CA GLU A 151 -20.03 -10.15 -16.72
C GLU A 151 -20.04 -9.74 -15.25
N ALA A 152 -19.02 -10.15 -14.48
CA ALA A 152 -18.88 -9.82 -13.07
C ALA A 152 -18.73 -8.31 -12.86
N VAL A 153 -17.89 -7.65 -13.65
CA VAL A 153 -17.68 -6.19 -13.58
C VAL A 153 -18.96 -5.44 -13.95
N LYS A 154 -19.61 -5.79 -15.05
CA LYS A 154 -20.86 -5.16 -15.47
C LYS A 154 -21.94 -5.18 -14.36
N ARG A 155 -22.00 -6.26 -13.59
CA ARG A 155 -22.96 -6.44 -12.48
C ARG A 155 -22.60 -5.65 -11.23
N SER A 156 -21.30 -5.38 -10.96
CA SER A 156 -20.85 -4.88 -9.66
C SER A 156 -20.18 -3.51 -9.69
N LEU A 157 -19.82 -2.97 -10.85
CA LEU A 157 -19.00 -1.76 -10.98
C LEU A 157 -19.59 -0.56 -10.22
N ALA A 158 -20.90 -0.34 -10.33
CA ALA A 158 -21.57 0.80 -9.71
C ALA A 158 -21.51 0.82 -8.17
N ARG A 159 -21.31 -0.34 -7.52
CA ARG A 159 -21.23 -0.49 -6.06
C ARG A 159 -19.84 -0.85 -5.55
N THR A 160 -18.84 -0.85 -6.44
CA THR A 160 -17.46 -1.19 -6.10
C THR A 160 -16.63 0.08 -6.16
N ALA A 161 -16.04 0.45 -5.05
CA ALA A 161 -14.99 1.47 -5.02
C ALA A 161 -13.64 0.84 -5.36
N VAL A 162 -12.83 1.59 -6.08
CA VAL A 162 -11.42 1.29 -6.33
C VAL A 162 -10.61 2.43 -5.73
N VAL A 163 -9.55 2.09 -5.02
CA VAL A 163 -8.60 3.06 -4.48
C VAL A 163 -7.26 2.85 -5.16
N ARG A 164 -6.73 3.93 -5.71
CA ARG A 164 -5.36 4.04 -6.20
C ARG A 164 -4.46 4.55 -5.06
N ILE A 165 -3.31 3.94 -4.87
CA ILE A 165 -2.25 4.41 -3.98
C ILE A 165 -1.03 4.70 -4.84
N SER A 166 -0.67 5.98 -4.95
CA SER A 166 0.56 6.42 -5.62
C SER A 166 1.68 6.54 -4.58
N LEU A 167 2.80 5.88 -4.78
CA LEU A 167 3.93 5.96 -3.86
C LEU A 167 4.52 7.37 -3.82
N ILE A 168 4.84 7.85 -2.63
CA ILE A 168 5.45 9.18 -2.39
C ILE A 168 6.97 9.08 -2.53
N GLU A 169 7.51 7.91 -2.21
CA GLU A 169 8.94 7.60 -2.29
C GLU A 169 9.13 6.12 -2.65
N PRO A 170 10.30 5.71 -3.17
CA PRO A 170 10.57 4.31 -3.49
C PRO A 170 10.37 3.39 -2.27
N PRO A 171 9.82 2.19 -2.45
CA PRO A 171 9.60 1.26 -1.35
C PRO A 171 10.93 0.75 -0.78
N VAL A 172 10.92 0.38 0.50
CA VAL A 172 12.11 -0.13 1.18
C VAL A 172 11.92 -1.60 1.56
N GLY A 173 12.81 -2.44 1.05
CA GLY A 173 12.88 -3.85 1.37
C GLY A 173 13.79 -4.17 2.54
N LYS A 174 13.45 -5.22 3.30
CA LYS A 174 14.29 -5.76 4.36
C LYS A 174 14.29 -7.29 4.28
N CYS A 175 15.51 -7.85 4.28
CA CYS A 175 15.71 -9.29 4.18
C CYS A 175 16.63 -9.78 5.31
N LYS A 176 16.28 -10.92 5.90
CA LYS A 176 17.17 -11.80 6.62
C LYS A 176 17.07 -13.17 5.94
N PRO A 177 18.13 -13.60 5.21
CA PRO A 177 18.16 -14.87 4.47
C PRO A 177 18.16 -16.05 5.40
#